data_2db4d5713235c60108d3a832e06fc35a
#
_entry.id   2db4d5713235c60108d3a832e06fc35a
#
_cell.length_a   1.000
_cell.length_b   1.000
_cell.length_c   1.000
_cell.angle_alpha   90.00
_cell.angle_beta   90.00
_cell.angle_gamma   90.00
#
_symmetry.space_group_name_H-M   'P 1'
#
loop_
_entity.id
_entity.type
_entity.pdbx_description
1 polymer ?
#
loop_
_entity_poly.entity_id
_entity_poly.type
_entity_poly.pdbx_seq_one_letter_code
_entity_poly.pdbx_strand_id
1 'polypeptide(L)'
;MELLTTGEKVIDVALTYGYESPVSFARAFYAVHGMNPSEVRKSGRKIKAYPRISFEITIKGVEAMNYYVKELGEFRLVGIKERMSLDNGENLKRIPKFWNEFYSQDRCEEILKFNDNKDLLFMGACANPDDNGFDYYIATGSDKEIPEDMAELVVPAGQYVIFECVGKLPEGQQNIWKRIFTEWFPSAGYEMIDGPQLEWYPEGDITSEEYRSEIWIPVRKKE
;
A
#
# COMPACT_ATOMS: atom_id res chain seq x y z
N MET A 1 -21.36 -6.54 -28.97
CA MET A 1 -21.02 -6.42 -30.42
C MET A 1 -22.16 -6.84 -31.34
N GLU A 2 -23.11 -7.63 -30.88
CA GLU A 2 -24.23 -8.15 -31.68
C GLU A 2 -25.06 -7.07 -32.40
N LEU A 3 -25.31 -5.92 -31.78
CA LEU A 3 -25.98 -4.77 -32.42
C LEU A 3 -25.35 -4.28 -33.73
N LEU A 4 -24.06 -4.53 -33.93
CA LEU A 4 -23.32 -4.12 -35.14
C LEU A 4 -23.13 -5.25 -36.13
N THR A 5 -23.18 -6.50 -35.68
CA THR A 5 -22.80 -7.68 -36.49
C THR A 5 -24.00 -8.54 -36.88
N THR A 6 -25.07 -8.51 -36.09
CA THR A 6 -26.30 -9.25 -36.41
C THR A 6 -27.39 -8.29 -36.91
N GLY A 7 -28.19 -8.69 -37.86
CA GLY A 7 -29.37 -7.90 -38.28
C GLY A 7 -30.54 -7.91 -37.28
N GLU A 8 -30.34 -8.43 -36.06
CA GLU A 8 -31.36 -8.61 -35.04
C GLU A 8 -31.96 -7.28 -34.58
N LYS A 9 -33.24 -7.29 -34.22
CA LYS A 9 -33.89 -6.08 -33.72
C LYS A 9 -33.31 -5.71 -32.32
N VAL A 10 -33.28 -4.44 -32.03
CA VAL A 10 -32.81 -3.93 -30.72
C VAL A 10 -33.52 -4.58 -29.54
N ILE A 11 -34.82 -4.92 -29.71
CA ILE A 11 -35.59 -5.61 -28.69
C ILE A 11 -35.09 -7.04 -28.43
N ASP A 12 -34.70 -7.76 -29.47
CA ASP A 12 -34.24 -9.15 -29.34
C ASP A 12 -32.88 -9.18 -28.62
N VAL A 13 -32.00 -8.25 -28.98
CA VAL A 13 -30.72 -8.05 -28.29
C VAL A 13 -30.95 -7.67 -26.81
N ALA A 14 -31.89 -6.76 -26.52
CA ALA A 14 -32.20 -6.38 -25.15
C ALA A 14 -32.64 -7.56 -24.30
N LEU A 15 -33.52 -8.42 -24.84
CA LEU A 15 -33.99 -9.63 -24.16
C LEU A 15 -32.87 -10.65 -23.93
N THR A 16 -31.99 -10.85 -24.91
CA THR A 16 -30.81 -11.74 -24.80
C THR A 16 -29.88 -11.35 -23.64
N TYR A 17 -29.77 -10.03 -23.39
CA TYR A 17 -28.96 -9.50 -22.28
C TYR A 17 -29.75 -9.27 -20.98
N GLY A 18 -30.95 -9.84 -20.85
CA GLY A 18 -31.72 -9.85 -19.62
C GLY A 18 -32.46 -8.56 -19.28
N TYR A 19 -32.66 -7.68 -20.26
CA TYR A 19 -33.45 -6.47 -20.04
C TYR A 19 -34.95 -6.74 -20.32
N GLU A 20 -35.79 -6.36 -19.37
CA GLU A 20 -37.24 -6.56 -19.47
C GLU A 20 -37.95 -5.66 -20.51
N SER A 21 -37.26 -4.60 -20.97
CA SER A 21 -37.80 -3.70 -21.98
C SER A 21 -36.73 -3.04 -22.85
N PRO A 22 -37.05 -2.69 -24.11
CA PRO A 22 -36.14 -1.93 -24.96
C PRO A 22 -35.77 -0.56 -24.39
N VAL A 23 -36.65 0.04 -23.57
CA VAL A 23 -36.43 1.35 -22.97
C VAL A 23 -35.36 1.27 -21.88
N SER A 24 -35.43 0.26 -21.00
CA SER A 24 -34.41 0.04 -19.96
C SER A 24 -33.04 -0.27 -20.57
N PHE A 25 -33.01 -1.10 -21.60
CA PHE A 25 -31.79 -1.36 -22.38
C PHE A 25 -31.24 -0.08 -23.02
N ALA A 26 -32.05 0.71 -23.70
CA ALA A 26 -31.61 1.95 -24.34
C ALA A 26 -31.03 2.96 -23.35
N ARG A 27 -31.60 3.10 -22.16
CA ARG A 27 -31.07 3.96 -21.09
C ARG A 27 -29.71 3.49 -20.61
N ALA A 28 -29.58 2.20 -20.30
CA ALA A 28 -28.30 1.63 -19.86
C ALA A 28 -27.22 1.74 -20.94
N PHE A 29 -27.60 1.46 -22.18
CA PHE A 29 -26.70 1.57 -23.34
C PHE A 29 -26.24 3.02 -23.56
N TYR A 30 -27.14 3.98 -23.44
CA TYR A 30 -26.82 5.41 -23.56
C TYR A 30 -25.86 5.86 -22.45
N ALA A 31 -26.10 5.44 -21.21
CA ALA A 31 -25.22 5.76 -20.09
C ALA A 31 -23.78 5.29 -20.30
N VAL A 32 -23.57 4.14 -20.96
CA VAL A 32 -22.25 3.54 -21.21
C VAL A 32 -21.58 4.12 -22.47
N HIS A 33 -22.36 4.32 -23.53
CA HIS A 33 -21.82 4.62 -24.87
C HIS A 33 -22.06 6.06 -25.35
N GLY A 34 -22.90 6.84 -24.63
CA GLY A 34 -23.24 8.23 -24.96
C GLY A 34 -24.14 8.38 -26.21
N MET A 35 -24.74 7.27 -26.70
CA MET A 35 -25.62 7.25 -27.87
C MET A 35 -26.64 6.12 -27.77
N ASN A 36 -27.74 6.21 -28.51
CA ASN A 36 -28.79 5.18 -28.49
C ASN A 36 -28.39 3.95 -29.33
N PRO A 37 -28.90 2.73 -29.00
CA PRO A 37 -28.64 1.52 -29.76
C PRO A 37 -28.98 1.63 -31.26
N SER A 38 -30.08 2.33 -31.59
CA SER A 38 -30.51 2.56 -32.96
C SER A 38 -29.59 3.51 -33.75
N GLU A 39 -28.98 4.49 -33.06
CA GLU A 39 -28.01 5.42 -33.67
C GLU A 39 -26.69 4.75 -34.01
N VAL A 40 -26.22 3.85 -33.15
CA VAL A 40 -25.00 3.08 -33.37
C VAL A 40 -25.11 2.26 -34.63
N ARG A 41 -26.24 1.61 -34.83
CA ARG A 41 -26.51 0.79 -36.07
C ARG A 41 -26.51 1.62 -37.35
N LYS A 42 -27.04 2.83 -37.29
CA LYS A 42 -27.11 3.74 -38.44
C LYS A 42 -25.78 4.43 -38.75
N SER A 43 -25.03 4.78 -37.72
CA SER A 43 -23.83 5.60 -37.87
C SER A 43 -22.55 4.84 -38.13
N GLY A 44 -22.53 3.50 -37.92
CA GLY A 44 -21.33 2.69 -38.00
C GLY A 44 -20.18 3.12 -37.05
N ARG A 45 -20.49 3.99 -36.07
CA ARG A 45 -19.47 4.48 -35.14
C ARG A 45 -18.97 3.37 -34.24
N LYS A 46 -17.66 3.38 -33.96
CA LYS A 46 -17.05 2.49 -32.98
C LYS A 46 -17.60 2.77 -31.59
N ILE A 47 -18.14 1.75 -30.94
CA ILE A 47 -18.57 1.79 -29.55
C ILE A 47 -17.49 1.21 -28.64
N LYS A 48 -17.44 1.65 -27.38
CA LYS A 48 -16.56 1.05 -26.39
C LYS A 48 -17.02 -0.40 -26.12
N ALA A 49 -16.17 -1.36 -26.43
CA ALA A 49 -16.39 -2.76 -26.05
C ALA A 49 -15.71 -3.00 -24.71
N TYR A 50 -16.48 -3.42 -23.71
CA TYR A 50 -15.92 -3.89 -22.45
C TYR A 50 -15.80 -5.41 -22.53
N PRO A 51 -14.61 -5.99 -22.23
CA PRO A 51 -14.47 -7.44 -22.14
C PRO A 51 -15.39 -7.97 -21.03
N ARG A 52 -15.76 -9.24 -21.14
CA ARG A 52 -16.46 -9.91 -20.04
C ARG A 52 -15.59 -9.82 -18.78
N ILE A 53 -16.21 -9.50 -17.65
CA ILE A 53 -15.52 -9.58 -16.35
C ILE A 53 -15.19 -11.06 -16.14
N SER A 54 -13.90 -11.40 -16.14
CA SER A 54 -13.40 -12.69 -15.72
C SER A 54 -12.81 -12.57 -14.32
N PHE A 55 -13.15 -13.50 -13.45
CA PHE A 55 -12.52 -13.61 -12.12
C PHE A 55 -11.52 -14.76 -12.20
N GLU A 56 -10.24 -14.48 -12.00
CA GLU A 56 -9.26 -15.51 -11.71
C GLU A 56 -9.23 -15.72 -10.20
N ILE A 57 -9.73 -16.86 -9.73
CA ILE A 57 -9.58 -17.26 -8.32
C ILE A 57 -8.31 -18.09 -8.25
N THR A 58 -7.23 -17.49 -7.78
CA THR A 58 -6.00 -18.21 -7.48
C THR A 58 -6.06 -18.65 -6.01
N ILE A 59 -6.25 -19.93 -5.77
CA ILE A 59 -6.12 -20.51 -4.42
C ILE A 59 -4.62 -20.79 -4.25
N LYS A 60 -3.91 -19.87 -3.59
CA LYS A 60 -2.56 -20.12 -3.08
C LYS A 60 -2.70 -20.64 -1.64
N GLY A 61 -1.95 -21.70 -1.31
CA GLY A 61 -1.72 -22.02 0.09
C GLY A 61 -1.11 -20.79 0.77
N VAL A 62 -1.76 -20.30 1.81
CA VAL A 62 -1.28 -19.10 2.53
C VAL A 62 -0.06 -19.55 3.34
N GLU A 63 1.11 -19.08 2.97
CA GLU A 63 2.25 -19.09 3.90
C GLU A 63 1.85 -18.26 5.12
N ALA A 64 1.98 -18.85 6.31
CA ALA A 64 1.65 -18.14 7.54
C ALA A 64 2.51 -16.88 7.66
N MET A 65 1.90 -15.73 7.96
CA MET A 65 2.63 -14.55 8.37
C MET A 65 2.95 -14.68 9.86
N ASN A 66 4.22 -14.63 10.21
CA ASN A 66 4.62 -14.57 11.60
C ASN A 66 4.39 -13.17 12.12
N TYR A 67 3.61 -13.04 13.17
CA TYR A 67 3.39 -11.78 13.85
C TYR A 67 3.16 -11.99 15.34
N TYR A 68 3.41 -10.94 16.09
CA TYR A 68 3.06 -10.86 17.52
C TYR A 68 2.55 -9.47 17.88
N VAL A 69 1.89 -9.36 19.02
CA VAL A 69 1.37 -8.09 19.51
C VAL A 69 2.15 -7.70 20.77
N LYS A 70 2.61 -6.45 20.83
CA LYS A 70 3.44 -5.92 21.90
C LYS A 70 2.94 -4.54 22.35
N GLU A 71 2.91 -4.31 23.63
CA GLU A 71 2.78 -2.96 24.20
C GLU A 71 4.15 -2.29 24.16
N LEU A 72 4.23 -1.12 23.53
CA LEU A 72 5.42 -0.29 23.49
C LEU A 72 5.23 0.94 24.38
N GLY A 73 6.28 1.32 25.08
CA GLY A 73 6.38 2.65 25.69
C GLY A 73 6.57 3.72 24.61
N GLU A 74 6.35 4.98 24.95
CA GLU A 74 6.72 6.10 24.09
C GLU A 74 8.24 6.12 23.89
N PHE A 75 8.67 6.37 22.66
CA PHE A 75 10.07 6.56 22.32
C PHE A 75 10.25 7.56 21.18
N ARG A 76 11.46 8.05 21.03
CA ARG A 76 11.80 9.07 20.05
C ARG A 76 12.75 8.52 18.97
N LEU A 77 12.47 8.89 17.75
CA LEU A 77 13.31 8.64 16.57
C LEU A 77 13.86 9.97 16.07
N VAL A 78 15.13 9.96 15.67
CA VAL A 78 15.85 11.13 15.18
C VAL A 78 16.55 10.77 13.86
N GLY A 79 16.40 11.59 12.83
CA GLY A 79 16.99 11.30 11.54
C GLY A 79 16.65 12.32 10.46
N ILE A 80 16.47 11.86 9.26
CA ILE A 80 16.07 12.65 8.11
C ILE A 80 14.69 12.25 7.64
N LYS A 81 13.96 13.15 6.98
CA LYS A 81 12.66 12.84 6.41
C LYS A 81 12.47 13.41 5.02
N GLU A 82 11.60 12.78 4.27
CA GLU A 82 11.16 13.26 2.97
C GLU A 82 9.66 13.03 2.80
N ARG A 83 8.97 13.93 2.11
CA ARG A 83 7.55 13.76 1.77
C ARG A 83 7.40 12.78 0.62
N MET A 84 6.63 11.73 0.81
CA MET A 84 6.34 10.69 -0.19
C MET A 84 4.95 10.89 -0.77
N SER A 85 4.83 10.83 -2.11
CA SER A 85 3.56 10.84 -2.82
C SER A 85 3.01 9.42 -2.93
N LEU A 86 1.68 9.28 -2.78
CA LEU A 86 0.96 8.02 -3.05
C LEU A 86 0.55 7.86 -4.52
N ASP A 87 0.71 8.90 -5.35
CA ASP A 87 0.30 8.88 -6.74
C ASP A 87 1.01 7.79 -7.53
N ASN A 88 0.23 6.94 -8.21
CA ASN A 88 0.73 5.87 -9.06
C ASN A 88 1.78 4.93 -8.41
N GLY A 89 1.81 4.83 -7.08
CA GLY A 89 2.78 4.03 -6.35
C GLY A 89 4.21 4.60 -6.40
N GLU A 90 4.35 5.93 -6.52
CA GLU A 90 5.64 6.61 -6.58
C GLU A 90 6.48 6.36 -5.33
N ASN A 91 5.86 6.31 -4.15
CA ASN A 91 6.50 5.96 -2.88
C ASN A 91 7.28 4.65 -2.96
N LEU A 92 6.76 3.61 -3.62
CA LEU A 92 7.42 2.31 -3.74
C LEU A 92 8.76 2.38 -4.49
N LYS A 93 8.94 3.39 -5.33
CA LYS A 93 10.18 3.65 -6.08
C LYS A 93 11.06 4.68 -5.38
N ARG A 94 10.46 5.66 -4.72
CA ARG A 94 11.20 6.76 -4.08
C ARG A 94 11.85 6.34 -2.78
N ILE A 95 11.17 5.56 -1.94
CA ILE A 95 11.72 5.07 -0.66
C ILE A 95 13.04 4.32 -0.85
N PRO A 96 13.16 3.31 -1.74
CA PRO A 96 14.46 2.65 -1.97
C PRO A 96 15.56 3.61 -2.45
N LYS A 97 15.22 4.63 -3.26
CA LYS A 97 16.20 5.65 -3.68
C LYS A 97 16.64 6.53 -2.51
N PHE A 98 15.72 6.90 -1.63
CA PHE A 98 16.03 7.69 -0.45
C PHE A 98 16.99 6.94 0.49
N TRP A 99 16.79 5.64 0.69
CA TRP A 99 17.73 4.78 1.40
C TRP A 99 19.11 4.71 0.71
N ASN A 100 19.16 4.57 -0.61
CA ASN A 100 20.41 4.56 -1.36
C ASN A 100 21.16 5.90 -1.25
N GLU A 101 20.46 7.02 -1.33
CA GLU A 101 21.01 8.36 -1.14
C GLU A 101 21.55 8.54 0.29
N PHE A 102 20.83 8.05 1.29
CA PHE A 102 21.24 8.04 2.68
C PHE A 102 22.57 7.30 2.89
N TYR A 103 22.71 6.10 2.34
CA TYR A 103 23.95 5.33 2.46
C TYR A 103 25.10 5.94 1.65
N SER A 104 24.84 6.52 0.49
CA SER A 104 25.88 7.06 -0.40
C SER A 104 26.47 8.40 0.04
N GLN A 105 25.79 9.12 0.95
CA GLN A 105 26.18 10.46 1.41
C GLN A 105 26.82 10.47 2.81
N ASP A 106 27.28 9.33 3.32
CA ASP A 106 27.86 9.16 4.67
C ASP A 106 26.92 9.64 5.82
N ARG A 107 25.64 9.88 5.52
CA ARG A 107 24.64 10.31 6.52
C ARG A 107 24.34 9.23 7.56
N CYS A 108 24.64 7.99 7.20
CA CYS A 108 24.53 6.86 8.11
C CYS A 108 25.36 7.08 9.39
N GLU A 109 26.65 7.42 9.24
CA GLU A 109 27.53 7.68 10.39
C GLU A 109 27.08 8.91 11.20
N GLU A 110 26.56 9.92 10.51
CA GLU A 110 26.06 11.14 11.16
C GLU A 110 24.86 10.84 12.06
N ILE A 111 23.86 10.12 11.55
CA ILE A 111 22.66 9.75 12.31
C ILE A 111 23.01 8.78 13.45
N LEU A 112 23.90 7.81 13.23
CA LEU A 112 24.32 6.86 14.25
C LEU A 112 25.02 7.50 15.46
N LYS A 113 25.62 8.69 15.33
CA LYS A 113 26.18 9.43 16.48
C LYS A 113 25.10 9.84 17.50
N PHE A 114 23.85 9.94 17.05
CA PHE A 114 22.72 10.23 17.90
C PHE A 114 22.10 8.98 18.52
N ASN A 115 22.38 7.78 18.01
CA ASN A 115 21.85 6.56 18.58
C ASN A 115 22.28 6.39 20.06
N ASP A 116 21.33 6.18 20.94
CA ASP A 116 21.50 5.77 22.33
C ASP A 116 20.65 4.54 22.70
N ASN A 117 19.92 4.01 21.73
CA ASN A 117 19.13 2.79 21.87
C ASN A 117 19.52 1.79 20.76
N LYS A 118 20.36 0.80 21.09
CA LYS A 118 20.86 -0.19 20.14
C LYS A 118 19.78 -1.06 19.53
N ASP A 119 18.64 -1.21 20.18
CA ASP A 119 17.50 -1.98 19.66
C ASP A 119 16.78 -1.23 18.53
N LEU A 120 17.01 0.09 18.41
CA LEU A 120 16.44 0.98 17.40
C LEU A 120 17.53 1.61 16.54
N LEU A 121 18.43 0.79 16.00
CA LEU A 121 19.60 1.26 15.26
C LEU A 121 19.20 1.95 13.94
N PHE A 122 18.39 1.28 13.13
CA PHE A 122 17.83 1.84 11.91
C PHE A 122 16.34 1.58 11.83
N MET A 123 15.60 2.65 11.64
CA MET A 123 14.15 2.64 11.52
C MET A 123 13.73 3.40 10.26
N GLY A 124 12.88 2.80 9.46
CA GLY A 124 12.00 3.52 8.56
C GLY A 124 10.71 3.88 9.30
N ALA A 125 10.11 5.03 9.02
CA ALA A 125 8.82 5.36 9.61
C ALA A 125 7.95 6.15 8.63
N CYS A 126 6.69 5.70 8.46
CA CYS A 126 5.65 6.43 7.77
C CYS A 126 4.81 7.18 8.79
N ALA A 127 4.75 8.50 8.70
CA ALA A 127 4.00 9.36 9.62
C ALA A 127 3.29 10.50 8.90
N ASN A 128 2.39 11.20 9.59
CA ASN A 128 1.68 12.37 9.08
C ASN A 128 1.01 12.14 7.71
N PRO A 129 0.17 11.09 7.57
CA PRO A 129 -0.52 10.83 6.32
C PRO A 129 -1.58 11.90 6.05
N ASP A 130 -1.76 12.26 4.76
CA ASP A 130 -2.86 13.05 4.25
C ASP A 130 -3.28 12.51 2.85
N ASP A 131 -4.23 13.19 2.20
CA ASP A 131 -4.75 12.79 0.88
C ASP A 131 -3.68 12.75 -0.23
N ASN A 132 -2.53 13.43 -0.04
CA ASN A 132 -1.47 13.56 -1.04
C ASN A 132 -0.27 12.65 -0.76
N GLY A 133 -0.13 12.12 0.46
CA GLY A 133 1.03 11.30 0.82
C GLY A 133 1.31 11.23 2.33
N PHE A 134 2.56 10.98 2.67
CA PHE A 134 3.03 10.86 4.05
C PHE A 134 4.50 11.27 4.18
N ASP A 135 4.93 11.59 5.40
CA ASP A 135 6.35 11.80 5.68
C ASP A 135 7.02 10.44 5.91
N TYR A 136 8.09 10.15 5.18
CA TYR A 136 8.92 8.97 5.42
C TYR A 136 10.23 9.38 6.09
N TYR A 137 10.53 8.74 7.19
CA TYR A 137 11.74 8.97 7.98
C TYR A 137 12.73 7.83 7.81
N ILE A 138 14.01 8.16 7.76
CA ILE A 138 15.14 7.25 8.02
C ILE A 138 15.77 7.77 9.30
N ALA A 139 15.71 6.97 10.36
CA ALA A 139 15.99 7.46 11.71
C ALA A 139 16.60 6.39 12.62
N THR A 140 17.03 6.82 13.80
CA THR A 140 17.55 5.98 14.87
C THR A 140 16.88 6.36 16.20
N GLY A 141 16.85 5.44 17.15
CA GLY A 141 16.36 5.74 18.50
C GLY A 141 17.30 6.68 19.25
N SER A 142 16.76 7.80 19.77
CA SER A 142 17.58 8.79 20.48
C SER A 142 16.78 9.69 21.41
N ASP A 143 17.31 9.89 22.62
CA ASP A 143 16.87 10.90 23.58
C ASP A 143 17.78 12.14 23.62
N LYS A 144 18.82 12.19 22.77
CA LYS A 144 19.75 13.32 22.69
C LYS A 144 19.10 14.55 22.03
N GLU A 145 19.65 15.73 22.34
CA GLU A 145 19.36 16.94 21.56
C GLU A 145 19.85 16.78 20.14
N ILE A 146 19.07 17.31 19.20
CA ILE A 146 19.33 17.17 17.76
C ILE A 146 19.64 18.53 17.12
N PRO A 147 20.46 18.55 16.05
CA PRO A 147 20.67 19.72 15.23
C PRO A 147 19.39 20.18 14.52
N GLU A 148 19.33 21.47 14.15
CA GLU A 148 18.19 22.06 13.45
C GLU A 148 17.89 21.42 12.07
N ASP A 149 18.88 20.78 11.45
CA ASP A 149 18.78 20.13 10.15
C ASP A 149 18.31 18.67 10.22
N MET A 150 18.08 18.13 11.42
CA MET A 150 17.52 16.80 11.64
C MET A 150 16.02 16.86 11.97
N ALA A 151 15.35 15.78 11.62
CA ALA A 151 13.94 15.57 11.91
C ALA A 151 13.74 14.68 13.15
N GLU A 152 12.73 14.99 13.92
CA GLU A 152 12.28 14.23 15.08
C GLU A 152 10.92 13.59 14.81
N LEU A 153 10.73 12.38 15.32
CA LEU A 153 9.44 11.70 15.35
C LEU A 153 9.22 11.05 16.71
N VAL A 154 8.20 11.49 17.43
CA VAL A 154 7.76 10.84 18.65
C VAL A 154 6.83 9.69 18.28
N VAL A 155 7.17 8.50 18.71
CA VAL A 155 6.36 7.29 18.56
C VAL A 155 5.58 7.10 19.85
N PRO A 156 4.24 7.21 19.82
CA PRO A 156 3.45 7.16 21.05
C PRO A 156 3.43 5.76 21.66
N ALA A 157 3.28 5.71 22.97
CA ALA A 157 3.04 4.46 23.68
C ALA A 157 1.72 3.83 23.20
N GLY A 158 1.68 2.51 23.09
CA GLY A 158 0.49 1.80 22.69
C GLY A 158 0.73 0.38 22.25
N GLN A 159 -0.33 -0.24 21.76
CA GLN A 159 -0.30 -1.60 21.24
C GLN A 159 0.09 -1.61 19.77
N TYR A 160 1.11 -2.37 19.45
CA TYR A 160 1.60 -2.57 18.07
C TYR A 160 1.51 -4.04 17.69
N VAL A 161 1.05 -4.31 16.48
CA VAL A 161 1.27 -5.61 15.85
C VAL A 161 2.59 -5.54 15.09
N ILE A 162 3.44 -6.53 15.29
CA ILE A 162 4.78 -6.63 14.72
C ILE A 162 4.81 -7.84 13.80
N PHE A 163 5.09 -7.60 12.53
CA PHE A 163 5.20 -8.62 11.50
C PHE A 163 6.67 -8.89 11.17
N GLU A 164 7.06 -10.15 11.23
CA GLU A 164 8.39 -10.57 10.77
C GLU A 164 8.43 -10.59 9.24
N CYS A 165 9.46 -9.98 8.68
CA CYS A 165 9.77 -9.99 7.25
C CYS A 165 11.04 -10.80 7.02
N VAL A 166 10.99 -11.77 6.14
CA VAL A 166 12.18 -12.56 5.73
C VAL A 166 12.39 -12.38 4.24
N GLY A 167 13.60 -12.12 3.84
CA GLY A 167 14.02 -11.93 2.45
C GLY A 167 14.80 -10.65 2.24
N LYS A 168 15.40 -10.56 1.08
CA LYS A 168 16.18 -9.37 0.67
C LYS A 168 15.32 -8.12 0.57
N LEU A 169 15.91 -6.97 0.80
CA LEU A 169 15.25 -5.67 0.65
C LEU A 169 15.37 -5.15 -0.80
N PRO A 170 14.36 -4.44 -1.29
CA PRO A 170 13.10 -4.07 -0.60
C PRO A 170 11.99 -5.12 -0.72
N GLU A 171 12.16 -6.17 -1.54
CA GLU A 171 11.10 -7.10 -1.95
C GLU A 171 10.48 -7.85 -0.76
N GLY A 172 11.28 -8.30 0.20
CA GLY A 172 10.82 -9.01 1.40
C GLY A 172 9.78 -8.20 2.17
N GLN A 173 10.08 -6.94 2.46
CA GLN A 173 9.15 -6.05 3.16
C GLN A 173 7.94 -5.66 2.32
N GLN A 174 8.13 -5.28 1.05
CA GLN A 174 7.02 -4.88 0.18
C GLN A 174 5.99 -5.99 0.02
N ASN A 175 6.43 -7.26 -0.01
CA ASN A 175 5.52 -8.40 -0.03
C ASN A 175 4.69 -8.50 1.26
N ILE A 176 5.32 -8.34 2.43
CA ILE A 176 4.62 -8.38 3.71
C ILE A 176 3.67 -7.19 3.85
N TRP A 177 4.07 -5.97 3.49
CA TRP A 177 3.20 -4.80 3.47
C TRP A 177 1.90 -5.07 2.69
N LYS A 178 2.01 -5.62 1.49
CA LYS A 178 0.85 -5.97 0.67
C LYS A 178 -0.06 -6.96 1.39
N ARG A 179 0.51 -8.02 1.96
CA ARG A 179 -0.22 -9.11 2.62
C ARG A 179 -0.92 -8.64 3.91
N ILE A 180 -0.31 -7.73 4.66
CA ILE A 180 -0.92 -7.14 5.86
C ILE A 180 -2.29 -6.54 5.53
N PHE A 181 -2.38 -5.72 4.48
CA PHE A 181 -3.63 -5.06 4.13
C PHE A 181 -4.62 -5.94 3.36
N THR A 182 -4.12 -6.90 2.56
CA THR A 182 -5.00 -7.75 1.74
C THR A 182 -5.43 -9.06 2.41
N GLU A 183 -4.67 -9.55 3.39
CA GLU A 183 -4.89 -10.85 4.01
C GLU A 183 -5.14 -10.74 5.52
N TRP A 184 -4.26 -10.00 6.25
CA TRP A 184 -4.30 -10.01 7.71
C TRP A 184 -5.40 -9.10 8.28
N PHE A 185 -5.42 -7.80 7.99
CA PHE A 185 -6.42 -6.89 8.54
C PHE A 185 -7.88 -7.27 8.24
N PRO A 186 -8.23 -7.81 7.05
CA PRO A 186 -9.59 -8.29 6.78
C PRO A 186 -10.05 -9.42 7.70
N SER A 187 -9.12 -10.26 8.19
CA SER A 187 -9.42 -11.43 9.02
C SER A 187 -9.05 -11.25 10.49
N ALA A 188 -8.27 -10.23 10.85
CA ALA A 188 -7.79 -10.01 12.20
C ALA A 188 -8.86 -9.39 13.11
N GLY A 189 -8.78 -9.73 14.40
CA GLY A 189 -9.55 -9.07 15.46
C GLY A 189 -8.99 -7.70 15.89
N TYR A 190 -8.21 -7.05 15.01
CA TYR A 190 -7.56 -5.77 15.24
C TYR A 190 -7.88 -4.78 14.12
N GLU A 191 -7.87 -3.51 14.44
CA GLU A 191 -7.91 -2.42 13.47
C GLU A 191 -6.72 -1.48 13.69
N MET A 192 -6.24 -0.90 12.60
CA MET A 192 -5.17 0.09 12.65
C MET A 192 -5.71 1.39 13.26
N ILE A 193 -4.90 2.03 14.09
CA ILE A 193 -5.17 3.35 14.66
C ILE A 193 -4.18 4.38 14.11
N ASP A 194 -4.50 5.66 14.30
CA ASP A 194 -3.60 6.75 13.92
C ASP A 194 -2.29 6.65 14.68
N GLY A 195 -1.19 6.79 13.95
CA GLY A 195 0.15 6.74 14.49
C GLY A 195 1.19 6.33 13.45
N PRO A 196 2.48 6.48 13.78
CA PRO A 196 3.56 6.08 12.90
C PRO A 196 3.56 4.57 12.66
N GLN A 197 3.70 4.18 11.38
CA GLN A 197 3.97 2.81 10.98
C GLN A 197 5.47 2.67 10.79
N LEU A 198 6.08 1.66 11.41
CA LEU A 198 7.52 1.57 11.53
C LEU A 198 8.05 0.35 10.79
N GLU A 199 9.27 0.49 10.31
CA GLU A 199 10.07 -0.56 9.69
C GLU A 199 11.38 -0.68 10.47
N TRP A 200 11.63 -1.82 11.07
CA TRP A 200 12.84 -2.08 11.84
C TRP A 200 13.86 -2.87 11.00
N TYR A 201 15.08 -2.36 10.98
CA TYR A 201 16.18 -2.89 10.20
C TYR A 201 17.37 -3.22 11.11
N PRO A 202 17.54 -4.49 11.53
CA PRO A 202 18.71 -4.90 12.31
C PRO A 202 19.97 -4.94 11.45
N GLU A 203 21.12 -5.02 12.09
CA GLU A 203 22.39 -5.30 11.41
C GLU A 203 22.31 -6.61 10.64
N GLY A 204 22.83 -6.63 9.41
CA GLY A 204 22.86 -7.82 8.57
C GLY A 204 23.04 -7.53 7.10
N ASP A 205 23.11 -8.59 6.31
CA ASP A 205 23.17 -8.50 4.85
C ASP A 205 21.77 -8.34 4.28
N ILE A 206 21.41 -7.10 3.95
CA ILE A 206 20.10 -6.74 3.37
C ILE A 206 19.83 -7.36 1.99
N THR A 207 20.84 -7.93 1.34
CA THR A 207 20.71 -8.62 0.04
C THR A 207 20.46 -10.11 0.18
N SER A 208 20.52 -10.64 1.41
CA SER A 208 20.30 -12.05 1.71
C SER A 208 18.81 -12.41 1.68
N GLU A 209 18.47 -13.56 1.13
CA GLU A 209 17.12 -14.14 1.22
C GLU A 209 16.74 -14.56 2.67
N GLU A 210 17.71 -14.61 3.57
CA GLU A 210 17.50 -14.92 4.98
C GLU A 210 17.49 -13.67 5.89
N TYR A 211 17.64 -12.47 5.30
CA TYR A 211 17.58 -11.22 6.06
C TYR A 211 16.24 -11.07 6.76
N ARG A 212 16.29 -10.67 8.03
CA ARG A 212 15.09 -10.49 8.87
C ARG A 212 14.93 -9.03 9.21
N SER A 213 13.74 -8.52 8.99
CA SER A 213 13.32 -7.17 9.38
C SER A 213 11.89 -7.23 9.92
N GLU A 214 11.38 -6.14 10.41
CA GLU A 214 10.03 -6.11 10.97
C GLU A 214 9.23 -4.91 10.48
N ILE A 215 7.90 -5.06 10.45
CA ILE A 215 6.94 -3.98 10.24
C ILE A 215 6.08 -3.88 11.50
N TRP A 216 6.04 -2.69 12.11
CA TRP A 216 5.28 -2.41 13.32
C TRP A 216 4.12 -1.47 13.02
N ILE A 217 2.90 -1.88 13.32
CA ILE A 217 1.69 -1.10 13.02
C ILE A 217 0.91 -0.87 14.31
N PRO A 218 0.56 0.39 14.63
CA PRO A 218 -0.25 0.69 15.80
C PRO A 218 -1.68 0.16 15.60
N VAL A 219 -2.20 -0.55 16.60
CA VAL A 219 -3.49 -1.23 16.51
C VAL A 219 -4.27 -1.15 17.81
N ARG A 220 -5.59 -1.35 17.70
CA ARG A 220 -6.46 -1.70 18.82
C ARG A 220 -7.32 -2.91 18.49
N LYS A 221 -7.82 -3.60 19.50
CA LYS A 221 -8.79 -4.68 19.30
C LYS A 221 -10.10 -4.10 18.74
N LYS A 222 -10.69 -4.80 17.79
CA LYS A 222 -12.06 -4.52 17.34
C LYS A 222 -13.03 -4.81 18.48
N GLU A 223 -14.04 -3.98 18.64
CA GLU A 223 -15.15 -4.18 19.58
C GLU A 223 -16.06 -5.33 19.12
#